data_35ad731c3965613a3fa0e7fccdd79173
#
_entry.id   35ad731c3965613a3fa0e7fccdd79173
#
_cell.length_a   1.000
_cell.length_b   1.000
_cell.length_c   1.000
_cell.angle_alpha   90.00
_cell.angle_beta   90.00
_cell.angle_gamma   90.00
#
_symmetry.space_group_name_H-M   'P 1'
#
loop_
_entity.id
_entity.type
_entity.pdbx_description
1 polymer ?
#
loop_
_entity_poly.entity_id
_entity_poly.type
_entity_poly.pdbx_seq_one_letter_code
_entity_poly.pdbx_strand_id
1 'polypeptide(L)'
;KVHVAVGEYLIVKLPDGQLVPRKSDDVNATERPFVGMPMDDLARELRVGPLAEFKVKKSKHYIYIYNTSEAFNRAAVVILESMFNGVNTYVRNMGAKTTAPDVPLVVIMFKSRSEYQEYFRIDPSIIAYYHILNNRVVMCEETPLARVDQALADQQLISTIAHEGVHQILHNIGAQSRMSAWPMWITEGFAEYLAPTTVGNNRRWKGAGQVNDMRMMELEVQIKARDNANWTGDMISESVTARQLTSVGYATSWGLTHY
;
A
#
# COMPACT_ATOMS: atom_id res chain seq x y z
N LYS A 1 9.86 17.02 11.40
CA LYS A 1 11.07 16.66 10.63
C LYS A 1 10.89 17.08 9.18
N VAL A 2 11.83 17.83 8.61
CA VAL A 2 11.81 18.13 7.16
C VAL A 2 11.99 16.81 6.40
N HIS A 3 11.08 16.55 5.45
CA HIS A 3 11.12 15.38 4.57
C HIS A 3 11.83 15.73 3.25
N VAL A 4 11.43 16.83 2.61
CA VAL A 4 12.04 17.36 1.39
C VAL A 4 11.73 18.85 1.25
N ALA A 5 12.62 19.59 0.57
CA ALA A 5 12.39 20.99 0.18
C ALA A 5 11.96 21.06 -1.29
N VAL A 6 10.94 21.87 -1.59
CA VAL A 6 10.38 22.06 -2.94
C VAL A 6 10.12 23.55 -3.15
N GLY A 7 11.02 24.22 -3.86
CA GLY A 7 10.95 25.68 -4.04
C GLY A 7 10.97 26.41 -2.69
N GLU A 8 9.99 27.27 -2.46
CA GLU A 8 9.82 28.02 -1.20
C GLU A 8 9.10 27.22 -0.09
N TYR A 9 8.76 25.95 -0.34
CA TYR A 9 8.06 25.10 0.61
C TYR A 9 8.95 23.99 1.17
N LEU A 10 8.75 23.70 2.43
CA LEU A 10 9.26 22.51 3.09
C LEU A 10 8.10 21.52 3.27
N ILE A 11 8.28 20.29 2.83
CA ILE A 11 7.37 19.20 3.17
C ILE A 11 7.82 18.66 4.53
N VAL A 12 6.98 18.84 5.53
CA VAL A 12 7.30 18.51 6.91
C VAL A 12 6.54 17.26 7.34
N LYS A 13 7.26 16.30 7.91
CA LYS A 13 6.67 15.12 8.56
C LYS A 13 6.24 15.50 9.97
N LEU A 14 4.96 15.32 10.24
CA LEU A 14 4.35 15.52 11.57
C LEU A 14 4.56 14.27 12.46
N PRO A 15 4.36 14.40 13.81
CA PRO A 15 4.49 13.28 14.73
C PRO A 15 3.56 12.09 14.44
N ASP A 16 2.39 12.33 13.85
CA ASP A 16 1.43 11.30 13.42
C ASP A 16 1.76 10.65 12.06
N GLY A 17 2.90 11.03 11.45
CA GLY A 17 3.38 10.51 10.19
C GLY A 17 2.89 11.23 8.94
N GLN A 18 1.99 12.21 9.06
CA GLN A 18 1.51 13.00 7.92
C GLN A 18 2.62 13.87 7.32
N LEU A 19 2.57 14.08 6.02
CA LEU A 19 3.38 15.05 5.30
C LEU A 19 2.54 16.28 4.97
N VAL A 20 3.00 17.43 5.40
CA VAL A 20 2.29 18.71 5.17
C VAL A 20 3.25 19.75 4.59
N PRO A 21 2.82 20.57 3.63
CA PRO A 21 3.60 21.70 3.15
C PRO A 21 3.60 22.83 4.18
N ARG A 22 4.74 23.50 4.32
CA ARG A 22 4.92 24.74 5.09
C ARG A 22 5.81 25.65 4.28
N LYS A 23 5.57 26.97 4.31
CA LYS A 23 6.52 27.91 3.75
C LYS A 23 7.82 27.89 4.55
N SER A 24 8.96 28.04 3.89
CA SER A 24 10.26 28.01 4.56
C SER A 24 10.35 29.06 5.67
N ASP A 25 9.77 30.23 5.45
CA ASP A 25 9.79 31.35 6.39
C ASP A 25 8.93 31.09 7.66
N ASP A 26 7.98 30.13 7.58
CA ASP A 26 7.11 29.76 8.71
C ASP A 26 7.73 28.64 9.57
N VAL A 27 8.94 28.16 9.23
CA VAL A 27 9.55 27.00 9.88
C VAL A 27 10.87 27.40 10.55
N ASN A 28 10.92 27.21 11.85
CA ASN A 28 12.15 27.39 12.62
C ASN A 28 12.89 26.06 12.77
N ALA A 29 14.18 26.06 12.49
CA ALA A 29 15.05 24.92 12.75
C ALA A 29 15.14 24.67 14.27
N THR A 30 15.23 23.41 14.64
CA THR A 30 15.42 22.99 16.04
C THR A 30 16.44 21.84 16.09
N GLU A 31 17.23 21.81 17.15
CA GLU A 31 18.16 20.71 17.43
C GLU A 31 17.45 19.49 18.08
N ARG A 32 16.17 19.64 18.44
CA ARG A 32 15.41 18.55 19.05
C ARG A 32 15.23 17.41 18.03
N PRO A 33 15.52 16.15 18.43
CA PRO A 33 15.29 15.03 17.56
C PRO A 33 13.79 14.87 17.25
N PHE A 34 13.48 14.38 16.04
CA PHE A 34 12.12 14.04 15.71
C PHE A 34 11.65 12.84 16.54
N VAL A 35 10.51 13.00 17.18
CA VAL A 35 9.86 11.93 17.95
C VAL A 35 8.49 11.68 17.32
N GLY A 36 8.26 10.47 16.82
CA GLY A 36 6.95 10.04 16.35
C GLY A 36 5.98 9.85 17.49
N MET A 37 4.69 9.99 17.19
CA MET A 37 3.63 9.80 18.17
C MET A 37 3.58 8.35 18.64
N PRO A 38 3.48 8.11 19.98
CA PRO A 38 3.29 6.77 20.50
C PRO A 38 2.02 6.11 19.95
N MET A 39 2.02 4.79 19.87
CA MET A 39 0.93 4.01 19.28
C MET A 39 -0.42 4.25 19.96
N ASP A 40 -0.44 4.42 21.30
CA ASP A 40 -1.67 4.65 22.04
C ASP A 40 -2.26 6.04 21.81
N ASP A 41 -1.40 7.04 21.71
CA ASP A 41 -1.80 8.41 21.47
C ASP A 41 -2.31 8.56 20.02
N LEU A 42 -1.58 8.00 19.05
CA LEU A 42 -2.00 8.01 17.65
C LEU A 42 -3.35 7.29 17.47
N ALA A 43 -3.52 6.13 18.10
CA ALA A 43 -4.80 5.40 18.04
C ALA A 43 -5.97 6.20 18.63
N ARG A 44 -5.72 7.00 19.67
CA ARG A 44 -6.72 7.88 20.29
C ARG A 44 -7.06 9.06 19.38
N GLU A 45 -6.05 9.71 18.83
CA GLU A 45 -6.25 10.86 17.92
C GLU A 45 -6.98 10.48 16.63
N LEU A 46 -6.79 9.26 16.13
CA LEU A 46 -7.45 8.79 14.91
C LEU A 46 -8.93 8.43 15.12
N ARG A 47 -9.35 8.12 16.35
CA ARG A 47 -10.74 7.75 16.67
C ARG A 47 -11.62 8.97 16.91
N VAL A 48 -11.75 9.80 15.88
CA VAL A 48 -12.61 10.99 15.89
C VAL A 48 -13.48 11.03 14.64
N GLY A 49 -14.56 11.79 14.69
CA GLY A 49 -15.47 11.92 13.54
C GLY A 49 -15.98 10.57 13.05
N PRO A 50 -15.87 10.24 11.76
CA PRO A 50 -16.39 8.99 11.19
C PRO A 50 -15.73 7.72 11.75
N LEU A 51 -14.58 7.84 12.42
CA LEU A 51 -13.86 6.71 13.01
C LEU A 51 -14.08 6.54 14.52
N ALA A 52 -14.91 7.38 15.16
CA ALA A 52 -15.09 7.40 16.61
C ALA A 52 -15.53 6.05 17.20
N GLU A 53 -16.45 5.37 16.50
CA GLU A 53 -17.03 4.09 16.93
C GLU A 53 -16.27 2.86 16.42
N PHE A 54 -15.16 3.08 15.67
CA PHE A 54 -14.37 1.97 15.14
C PHE A 54 -13.60 1.26 16.24
N LYS A 55 -13.47 -0.04 16.10
CA LYS A 55 -12.59 -0.86 16.94
C LYS A 55 -11.14 -0.56 16.64
N VAL A 56 -10.29 -0.78 17.63
CA VAL A 56 -8.83 -0.65 17.50
C VAL A 56 -8.17 -1.99 17.83
N LYS A 57 -7.31 -2.45 16.93
CA LYS A 57 -6.37 -3.53 17.17
C LYS A 57 -4.98 -3.00 16.98
N LYS A 58 -4.07 -3.32 17.89
CA LYS A 58 -2.64 -3.00 17.78
C LYS A 58 -1.85 -4.28 17.63
N SER A 59 -0.78 -4.19 16.85
CA SER A 59 0.22 -5.23 16.71
C SER A 59 1.62 -4.64 16.88
N LYS A 60 2.65 -5.34 16.54
CA LYS A 60 4.03 -4.85 16.75
C LYS A 60 4.33 -3.57 15.95
N HIS A 61 3.87 -3.49 14.71
CA HIS A 61 4.19 -2.39 13.80
C HIS A 61 2.98 -1.55 13.41
N TYR A 62 1.75 -2.05 13.63
CA TYR A 62 0.53 -1.49 13.06
C TYR A 62 -0.53 -1.12 14.10
N ILE A 63 -1.30 -0.10 13.75
CA ILE A 63 -2.60 0.24 14.33
C ILE A 63 -3.66 -0.05 13.28
N TYR A 64 -4.62 -0.91 13.60
CA TYR A 64 -5.79 -1.22 12.77
C TYR A 64 -7.02 -0.54 13.39
N ILE A 65 -7.67 0.33 12.61
CA ILE A 65 -8.91 1.01 12.98
C ILE A 65 -10.00 0.47 12.05
N TYR A 66 -11.01 -0.20 12.58
CA TYR A 66 -11.91 -0.98 11.74
C TYR A 66 -13.33 -1.11 12.30
N ASN A 67 -14.30 -1.23 11.37
CA ASN A 67 -15.65 -1.71 11.65
C ASN A 67 -16.02 -2.96 10.83
N THR A 68 -15.02 -3.55 10.16
CA THR A 68 -15.12 -4.78 9.37
C THR A 68 -15.41 -6.02 10.21
N SER A 69 -15.61 -7.16 9.54
CA SER A 69 -15.65 -8.45 10.22
C SER A 69 -14.32 -8.76 10.94
N GLU A 70 -14.42 -9.51 12.05
CA GLU A 70 -13.23 -9.98 12.78
C GLU A 70 -12.35 -10.90 11.93
N ALA A 71 -12.95 -11.61 10.96
CA ALA A 71 -12.21 -12.48 10.04
C ALA A 71 -11.33 -11.65 9.09
N PHE A 72 -11.87 -10.58 8.52
CA PHE A 72 -11.13 -9.67 7.65
C PHE A 72 -10.01 -8.96 8.41
N ASN A 73 -10.30 -8.41 9.59
CA ASN A 73 -9.29 -7.79 10.44
C ASN A 73 -8.16 -8.76 10.79
N ARG A 74 -8.47 -10.01 11.20
CA ARG A 74 -7.43 -11.03 11.49
C ARG A 74 -6.57 -11.32 10.26
N ALA A 75 -7.17 -11.41 9.07
CA ALA A 75 -6.43 -11.62 7.83
C ALA A 75 -5.45 -10.47 7.57
N ALA A 76 -5.91 -9.22 7.67
CA ALA A 76 -5.07 -8.03 7.49
C ALA A 76 -3.89 -8.02 8.47
N VAL A 77 -4.14 -8.30 9.76
CA VAL A 77 -3.08 -8.37 10.80
C VAL A 77 -2.02 -9.40 10.44
N VAL A 78 -2.42 -10.63 10.12
CA VAL A 78 -1.49 -11.72 9.83
C VAL A 78 -0.67 -11.44 8.57
N ILE A 79 -1.31 -10.96 7.51
CA ILE A 79 -0.64 -10.64 6.24
C ILE A 79 0.37 -9.51 6.46
N LEU A 80 -0.05 -8.37 6.95
CA LEU A 80 0.80 -7.18 7.05
C LEU A 80 1.96 -7.35 8.03
N GLU A 81 1.75 -7.99 9.17
CA GLU A 81 2.85 -8.28 10.11
C GLU A 81 3.84 -9.30 9.54
N SER A 82 3.38 -10.34 8.83
CA SER A 82 4.29 -11.29 8.19
C SER A 82 5.10 -10.65 7.06
N MET A 83 4.49 -9.72 6.33
CA MET A 83 5.13 -8.98 5.25
C MET A 83 6.18 -8.00 5.75
N PHE A 84 5.91 -7.29 6.84
CA PHE A 84 6.80 -6.23 7.33
C PHE A 84 8.24 -6.73 7.50
N ASN A 85 8.42 -7.80 8.25
CA ASN A 85 9.75 -8.37 8.49
C ASN A 85 10.35 -8.98 7.21
N GLY A 86 9.54 -9.64 6.40
CA GLY A 86 9.98 -10.30 5.18
C GLY A 86 10.45 -9.31 4.12
N VAL A 87 9.64 -8.28 3.83
CA VAL A 87 10.00 -7.22 2.85
C VAL A 87 11.23 -6.44 3.32
N ASN A 88 11.29 -6.08 4.60
CA ASN A 88 12.47 -5.38 5.14
C ASN A 88 13.74 -6.22 5.00
N THR A 89 13.67 -7.53 5.30
CA THR A 89 14.80 -8.46 5.12
C THR A 89 15.20 -8.57 3.65
N TYR A 90 14.23 -8.72 2.75
CA TYR A 90 14.47 -8.80 1.31
C TYR A 90 15.20 -7.55 0.79
N VAL A 91 14.70 -6.36 1.12
CA VAL A 91 15.28 -5.08 0.69
C VAL A 91 16.72 -4.91 1.20
N ARG A 92 16.98 -5.31 2.46
CA ARG A 92 18.34 -5.30 3.02
C ARG A 92 19.29 -6.28 2.31
N ASN A 93 18.80 -7.47 1.98
CA ASN A 93 19.60 -8.46 1.24
C ASN A 93 19.95 -7.99 -0.18
N MET A 94 19.16 -7.11 -0.76
CA MET A 94 19.48 -6.43 -2.02
C MET A 94 20.51 -5.27 -1.85
N GLY A 95 21.02 -5.05 -0.66
CA GLY A 95 22.02 -4.02 -0.37
C GLY A 95 21.46 -2.64 -0.01
N ALA A 96 20.15 -2.48 0.03
CA ALA A 96 19.56 -1.20 0.42
C ALA A 96 19.62 -0.99 1.94
N LYS A 97 19.89 0.26 2.35
CA LYS A 97 19.84 0.66 3.76
C LYS A 97 18.38 0.88 4.16
N THR A 98 17.94 0.21 5.20
CA THR A 98 16.60 0.42 5.76
C THR A 98 16.67 1.02 7.17
N THR A 99 15.61 1.72 7.55
CA THR A 99 15.41 2.28 8.89
C THR A 99 14.13 1.73 9.49
N ALA A 100 14.02 1.74 10.81
CA ALA A 100 12.73 1.49 11.44
C ALA A 100 11.76 2.63 11.12
N PRO A 101 10.45 2.36 10.99
CA PRO A 101 9.45 3.41 10.87
C PRO A 101 9.51 4.39 12.04
N ASP A 102 9.49 5.68 11.76
CA ASP A 102 9.48 6.73 12.79
C ASP A 102 8.15 6.80 13.57
N VAL A 103 7.09 6.21 13.01
CA VAL A 103 5.72 6.21 13.56
C VAL A 103 5.07 4.86 13.31
N PRO A 104 4.09 4.45 14.12
CA PRO A 104 3.29 3.26 13.85
C PRO A 104 2.61 3.34 12.47
N LEU A 105 2.51 2.23 11.77
CA LEU A 105 1.80 2.13 10.50
C LEU A 105 0.30 2.03 10.78
N VAL A 106 -0.51 2.76 10.01
CA VAL A 106 -1.95 2.83 10.24
C VAL A 106 -2.72 2.20 9.08
N VAL A 107 -3.68 1.34 9.41
CA VAL A 107 -4.61 0.73 8.49
C VAL A 107 -6.03 1.04 8.94
N ILE A 108 -6.85 1.62 8.06
CA ILE A 108 -8.25 1.95 8.30
C ILE A 108 -9.11 1.06 7.42
N MET A 109 -10.03 0.32 8.02
CA MET A 109 -10.81 -0.69 7.32
C MET A 109 -12.31 -0.47 7.53
N PHE A 110 -13.00 -0.26 6.43
CA PHE A 110 -14.45 -0.04 6.36
C PHE A 110 -15.19 -1.31 5.99
N LYS A 111 -16.31 -1.59 6.65
CA LYS A 111 -17.16 -2.72 6.32
C LYS A 111 -17.90 -2.48 5.01
N SER A 112 -18.50 -1.30 4.87
CA SER A 112 -19.35 -0.95 3.73
C SER A 112 -18.65 0.00 2.76
N ARG A 113 -19.07 -0.12 1.50
CA ARG A 113 -18.63 0.74 0.41
C ARG A 113 -19.05 2.18 0.60
N SER A 114 -20.24 2.42 1.14
CA SER A 114 -20.76 3.76 1.38
C SER A 114 -19.91 4.53 2.40
N GLU A 115 -19.58 3.92 3.55
CA GLU A 115 -18.73 4.53 4.57
C GLU A 115 -17.31 4.83 4.03
N TYR A 116 -16.75 3.90 3.25
CA TYR A 116 -15.45 4.07 2.62
C TYR A 116 -15.43 5.25 1.64
N GLN A 117 -16.45 5.40 0.80
CA GLN A 117 -16.58 6.49 -0.17
C GLN A 117 -16.86 7.84 0.50
N GLU A 118 -17.59 7.84 1.61
CA GLU A 118 -17.84 9.04 2.41
C GLU A 118 -16.58 9.53 3.13
N TYR A 119 -15.74 8.61 3.62
CA TYR A 119 -14.49 8.94 4.27
C TYR A 119 -13.51 9.63 3.33
N PHE A 120 -13.42 9.18 2.11
CA PHE A 120 -12.59 9.80 1.09
C PHE A 120 -13.18 9.58 -0.30
N ARG A 121 -13.47 10.68 -1.01
CA ARG A 121 -14.03 10.62 -2.36
C ARG A 121 -12.98 10.13 -3.34
N ILE A 122 -13.06 8.86 -3.70
CA ILE A 122 -12.15 8.15 -4.60
C ILE A 122 -12.98 7.45 -5.68
N ASP A 123 -12.33 7.06 -6.79
CA ASP A 123 -12.99 6.29 -7.83
C ASP A 123 -13.70 5.06 -7.24
N PRO A 124 -14.99 4.85 -7.58
CA PRO A 124 -15.75 3.71 -7.05
C PRO A 124 -15.17 2.33 -7.36
N SER A 125 -14.31 2.17 -8.35
CA SER A 125 -13.64 0.89 -8.64
C SER A 125 -12.53 0.53 -7.64
N ILE A 126 -11.96 1.52 -6.95
CA ILE A 126 -10.87 1.33 -6.00
C ILE A 126 -11.43 0.79 -4.68
N ILE A 127 -10.92 -0.34 -4.23
CA ILE A 127 -11.31 -0.99 -2.97
C ILE A 127 -10.31 -0.78 -1.83
N ALA A 128 -9.10 -0.36 -2.15
CA ALA A 128 -8.09 0.06 -1.18
C ALA A 128 -7.07 1.00 -1.83
N TYR A 129 -6.36 1.75 -1.00
CA TYR A 129 -5.23 2.58 -1.42
C TYR A 129 -4.31 2.89 -0.25
N TYR A 130 -3.04 3.07 -0.54
CA TYR A 130 -2.10 3.71 0.37
C TYR A 130 -2.05 5.21 0.08
N HIS A 131 -2.39 6.03 1.07
CA HIS A 131 -2.35 7.49 0.93
C HIS A 131 -0.99 8.04 1.34
N ILE A 132 -0.20 8.42 0.35
CA ILE A 132 1.21 8.80 0.50
C ILE A 132 1.43 10.00 1.45
N LEU A 133 0.52 10.97 1.48
CA LEU A 133 0.65 12.15 2.34
C LEU A 133 0.28 11.87 3.79
N ASN A 134 -0.80 11.15 4.05
CA ASN A 134 -1.21 10.85 5.42
C ASN A 134 -0.61 9.56 5.99
N ASN A 135 0.12 8.78 5.17
CA ASN A 135 0.79 7.54 5.57
C ASN A 135 -0.15 6.43 6.05
N ARG A 136 -1.34 6.35 5.48
CA ARG A 136 -2.37 5.39 5.89
C ARG A 136 -2.77 4.50 4.73
N VAL A 137 -2.94 3.21 5.01
CA VAL A 137 -3.68 2.31 4.14
C VAL A 137 -5.15 2.41 4.50
N VAL A 138 -5.99 2.58 3.50
CA VAL A 138 -7.45 2.64 3.67
C VAL A 138 -8.08 1.61 2.76
N MET A 139 -8.98 0.78 3.26
CA MET A 139 -9.58 -0.31 2.50
C MET A 139 -11.02 -0.60 2.88
N CYS A 140 -11.73 -1.27 1.98
CA CYS A 140 -13.12 -1.70 2.14
C CYS A 140 -13.21 -3.22 2.08
N GLU A 141 -13.94 -3.83 3.02
CA GLU A 141 -14.23 -5.27 3.00
C GLU A 141 -15.24 -5.63 1.92
N GLU A 142 -16.20 -4.74 1.64
CA GLU A 142 -17.21 -4.98 0.62
C GLU A 142 -16.62 -4.83 -0.79
N THR A 143 -16.71 -5.89 -1.60
CA THR A 143 -16.34 -5.87 -3.02
C THR A 143 -17.51 -6.35 -3.88
N PRO A 144 -17.75 -5.74 -5.07
CA PRO A 144 -18.78 -6.22 -5.99
C PRO A 144 -18.59 -7.68 -6.41
N LEU A 145 -17.35 -8.16 -6.43
CA LEU A 145 -17.01 -9.52 -6.80
C LEU A 145 -17.66 -10.57 -5.87
N ALA A 146 -17.90 -10.23 -4.60
CA ALA A 146 -18.55 -11.14 -3.64
C ALA A 146 -19.96 -11.57 -4.05
N ARG A 147 -20.63 -10.81 -4.94
CA ARG A 147 -21.94 -11.17 -5.50
C ARG A 147 -21.86 -12.16 -6.66
N VAL A 148 -20.68 -12.33 -7.25
CA VAL A 148 -20.44 -13.19 -8.41
C VAL A 148 -19.69 -14.44 -8.00
N ASP A 149 -18.58 -14.29 -7.28
CA ASP A 149 -17.74 -15.37 -6.81
C ASP A 149 -17.04 -14.98 -5.51
N GLN A 150 -17.40 -15.63 -4.40
CA GLN A 150 -16.84 -15.35 -3.08
C GLN A 150 -15.34 -15.71 -2.99
N ALA A 151 -14.91 -16.76 -3.66
CA ALA A 151 -13.51 -17.18 -3.63
C ALA A 151 -12.61 -16.16 -4.35
N LEU A 152 -13.05 -15.65 -5.51
CA LEU A 152 -12.37 -14.58 -6.22
C LEU A 152 -12.38 -13.27 -5.43
N ALA A 153 -13.49 -12.95 -4.76
CA ALA A 153 -13.58 -11.79 -3.88
C ALA A 153 -12.56 -11.86 -2.73
N ASP A 154 -12.48 -13.01 -2.07
CA ASP A 154 -11.52 -13.25 -1.00
C ASP A 154 -10.06 -13.13 -1.50
N GLN A 155 -9.78 -13.66 -2.68
CA GLN A 155 -8.46 -13.57 -3.30
C GLN A 155 -8.11 -12.11 -3.64
N GLN A 156 -9.05 -11.37 -4.23
CA GLN A 156 -8.89 -9.95 -4.54
C GLN A 156 -8.57 -9.15 -3.27
N LEU A 157 -9.38 -9.31 -2.21
CA LEU A 157 -9.20 -8.59 -0.95
C LEU A 157 -7.83 -8.87 -0.32
N ILE A 158 -7.41 -10.13 -0.29
CA ILE A 158 -6.12 -10.54 0.25
C ILE A 158 -4.95 -9.95 -0.56
N SER A 159 -5.01 -10.04 -1.89
CA SER A 159 -4.01 -9.45 -2.78
C SER A 159 -3.91 -7.94 -2.59
N THR A 160 -5.06 -7.27 -2.46
CA THR A 160 -5.12 -5.82 -2.28
C THR A 160 -4.54 -5.39 -0.93
N ILE A 161 -4.85 -6.10 0.17
CA ILE A 161 -4.24 -5.85 1.49
C ILE A 161 -2.71 -5.90 1.38
N ALA A 162 -2.19 -6.93 0.71
CA ALA A 162 -0.77 -7.12 0.55
C ALA A 162 -0.15 -6.02 -0.33
N HIS A 163 -0.76 -5.69 -1.46
CA HIS A 163 -0.31 -4.67 -2.39
C HIS A 163 -0.15 -3.30 -1.71
N GLU A 164 -1.20 -2.81 -1.04
CA GLU A 164 -1.15 -1.53 -0.31
C GLU A 164 -0.18 -1.58 0.88
N GLY A 165 -0.07 -2.75 1.50
CA GLY A 165 0.92 -3.01 2.54
C GLY A 165 2.35 -2.87 2.06
N VAL A 166 2.69 -3.32 0.84
CA VAL A 166 4.02 -3.14 0.25
C VAL A 166 4.36 -1.68 0.10
N HIS A 167 3.46 -0.87 -0.49
CA HIS A 167 3.68 0.56 -0.61
C HIS A 167 3.98 1.20 0.74
N GLN A 168 3.14 0.93 1.75
CA GLN A 168 3.33 1.48 3.08
C GLN A 168 4.65 1.02 3.70
N ILE A 169 5.03 -0.24 3.59
CA ILE A 169 6.29 -0.76 4.13
C ILE A 169 7.48 -0.09 3.46
N LEU A 170 7.57 -0.12 2.12
CA LEU A 170 8.70 0.42 1.37
C LEU A 170 8.96 1.90 1.68
N HIS A 171 7.89 2.69 1.78
CA HIS A 171 7.97 4.10 2.15
C HIS A 171 8.40 4.35 3.59
N ASN A 172 8.08 3.45 4.51
CA ASN A 172 8.36 3.65 5.94
C ASN A 172 9.67 3.02 6.41
N ILE A 173 10.21 2.04 5.69
CA ILE A 173 11.56 1.51 5.96
C ILE A 173 12.66 2.30 5.23
N GLY A 174 12.30 3.34 4.47
CA GLY A 174 13.24 4.20 3.73
C GLY A 174 13.75 3.60 2.42
N ALA A 175 13.18 2.49 1.95
CA ALA A 175 13.52 1.89 0.65
C ALA A 175 13.04 2.76 -0.52
N GLN A 176 11.95 3.47 -0.34
CA GLN A 176 11.39 4.42 -1.28
C GLN A 176 10.99 5.71 -0.56
N SER A 177 11.32 6.87 -1.11
CA SER A 177 10.82 8.14 -0.55
C SER A 177 9.38 8.39 -0.96
N ARG A 178 8.54 8.83 -0.03
CA ARG A 178 7.13 9.14 -0.29
C ARG A 178 6.92 10.26 -1.32
N MET A 179 7.92 11.11 -1.55
CA MET A 179 7.86 12.23 -2.49
C MET A 179 8.81 12.03 -3.69
N SER A 180 9.28 10.80 -3.92
CA SER A 180 10.11 10.51 -5.09
C SER A 180 9.26 10.36 -6.35
N ALA A 181 9.79 10.85 -7.46
CA ALA A 181 9.17 10.70 -8.78
C ALA A 181 9.59 9.37 -9.45
N TRP A 182 9.35 8.24 -8.79
CA TRP A 182 9.61 6.95 -9.40
C TRP A 182 8.61 6.70 -10.55
N PRO A 183 9.04 6.10 -11.66
CA PRO A 183 8.12 5.67 -12.69
C PRO A 183 7.04 4.76 -12.12
N MET A 184 5.80 4.95 -12.57
CA MET A 184 4.64 4.22 -12.06
C MET A 184 4.84 2.70 -12.16
N TRP A 185 5.36 2.21 -13.29
CA TRP A 185 5.59 0.79 -13.50
C TRP A 185 6.57 0.16 -12.49
N ILE A 186 7.58 0.92 -12.01
CA ILE A 186 8.51 0.44 -10.97
C ILE A 186 7.78 0.37 -9.62
N THR A 187 7.07 1.42 -9.26
CA THR A 187 6.35 1.51 -7.99
C THR A 187 5.32 0.38 -7.87
N GLU A 188 4.49 0.23 -8.89
CA GLU A 188 3.44 -0.79 -8.92
C GLU A 188 4.00 -2.19 -9.18
N GLY A 189 5.02 -2.31 -10.02
CA GLY A 189 5.70 -3.57 -10.26
C GLY A 189 6.31 -4.18 -9.00
N PHE A 190 6.97 -3.36 -8.16
CA PHE A 190 7.45 -3.81 -6.84
C PHE A 190 6.30 -4.18 -5.90
N ALA A 191 5.21 -3.43 -5.91
CA ALA A 191 4.04 -3.77 -5.10
C ALA A 191 3.47 -5.14 -5.52
N GLU A 192 3.29 -5.39 -6.81
CA GLU A 192 2.82 -6.68 -7.33
C GLU A 192 3.82 -7.82 -7.13
N TYR A 193 5.13 -7.56 -7.24
CA TYR A 193 6.19 -8.55 -7.05
C TYR A 193 6.29 -9.02 -5.58
N LEU A 194 6.06 -8.13 -4.64
CA LEU A 194 6.15 -8.40 -3.21
C LEU A 194 4.80 -8.75 -2.57
N ALA A 195 3.67 -8.61 -3.28
CA ALA A 195 2.35 -8.88 -2.74
C ALA A 195 1.94 -10.36 -2.60
N PRO A 196 2.51 -11.38 -3.32
CA PRO A 196 1.96 -12.72 -3.29
C PRO A 196 1.76 -13.27 -1.88
N THR A 197 0.54 -13.72 -1.61
CA THR A 197 0.08 -14.25 -0.32
C THR A 197 -0.63 -15.57 -0.49
N THR A 198 -0.64 -16.40 0.54
CA THR A 198 -1.47 -17.61 0.54
C THR A 198 -2.93 -17.25 0.82
N VAL A 199 -3.85 -17.93 0.15
CA VAL A 199 -5.29 -17.84 0.38
C VAL A 199 -5.80 -19.01 1.22
N GLY A 200 -7.04 -18.93 1.70
CA GLY A 200 -7.66 -19.98 2.52
C GLY A 200 -7.40 -19.81 4.01
N ASN A 201 -7.28 -20.92 4.75
CA ASN A 201 -7.19 -20.89 6.22
C ASN A 201 -5.84 -20.46 6.78
N ASN A 202 -4.78 -20.49 5.98
CA ASN A 202 -3.43 -20.12 6.39
C ASN A 202 -2.92 -18.91 5.58
N ARG A 203 -3.64 -17.81 5.70
CA ARG A 203 -3.34 -16.55 5.01
C ARG A 203 -2.05 -15.94 5.54
N ARG A 204 -1.02 -15.89 4.71
CA ARG A 204 0.28 -15.27 5.05
C ARG A 204 1.01 -14.85 3.79
N TRP A 205 1.99 -13.98 3.96
CA TRP A 205 2.92 -13.63 2.88
C TRP A 205 3.72 -14.85 2.40
N LYS A 206 3.81 -15.04 1.08
CA LYS A 206 4.55 -16.15 0.45
C LYS A 206 6.06 -15.92 0.40
N GLY A 207 6.52 -14.70 0.50
CA GLY A 207 7.90 -14.29 0.25
C GLY A 207 8.06 -13.51 -1.06
N ALA A 208 9.21 -12.84 -1.21
CA ALA A 208 9.56 -12.16 -2.45
C ALA A 208 9.83 -13.15 -3.59
N GLY A 209 9.60 -12.74 -4.83
CA GLY A 209 9.87 -13.54 -6.02
C GLY A 209 8.90 -14.69 -6.26
N GLN A 210 7.78 -14.72 -5.57
CA GLN A 210 6.74 -15.71 -5.83
C GLN A 210 5.87 -15.28 -7.02
N VAL A 211 5.38 -16.25 -7.78
CA VAL A 211 4.49 -15.98 -8.90
C VAL A 211 3.20 -15.33 -8.41
N ASN A 212 2.82 -14.24 -9.05
CA ASN A 212 1.51 -13.62 -8.89
C ASN A 212 0.56 -14.25 -9.91
N ASP A 213 -0.20 -15.25 -9.46
CA ASP A 213 -1.06 -16.05 -10.33
C ASP A 213 -2.09 -15.21 -11.10
N MET A 214 -2.61 -14.14 -10.48
CA MET A 214 -3.56 -13.21 -11.13
C MET A 214 -2.87 -12.46 -12.28
N ARG A 215 -1.69 -11.90 -12.04
CA ARG A 215 -0.94 -11.15 -13.06
C ARG A 215 -0.43 -12.06 -14.16
N MET A 216 -0.03 -13.27 -13.84
CA MET A 216 0.33 -14.28 -14.84
C MET A 216 -0.86 -14.60 -15.76
N MET A 217 -2.04 -14.85 -15.18
CA MET A 217 -3.24 -15.13 -15.97
C MET A 217 -3.63 -13.93 -16.86
N GLU A 218 -3.54 -12.71 -16.36
CA GLU A 218 -3.80 -11.49 -17.17
C GLU A 218 -2.82 -11.38 -18.35
N LEU A 219 -1.53 -11.61 -18.13
CA LEU A 219 -0.54 -11.62 -19.21
C LEU A 219 -0.85 -12.71 -20.24
N GLU A 220 -1.15 -13.93 -19.82
CA GLU A 220 -1.50 -15.02 -20.73
C GLU A 220 -2.72 -14.69 -21.61
N VAL A 221 -3.76 -14.10 -21.02
CA VAL A 221 -4.95 -13.69 -21.77
C VAL A 221 -4.59 -12.63 -22.81
N GLN A 222 -3.76 -11.65 -22.44
CA GLN A 222 -3.32 -10.61 -23.38
C GLN A 222 -2.42 -11.16 -24.50
N ILE A 223 -1.51 -12.05 -24.16
CA ILE A 223 -0.64 -12.72 -25.13
C ILE A 223 -1.47 -13.49 -26.15
N LYS A 224 -2.45 -14.27 -25.71
CA LYS A 224 -3.33 -15.06 -26.58
C LYS A 224 -4.27 -14.21 -27.43
N ALA A 225 -4.65 -13.01 -26.97
CA ALA A 225 -5.56 -12.11 -27.68
C ALA A 225 -4.88 -11.27 -28.77
N ARG A 226 -3.56 -11.16 -28.78
CA ARG A 226 -2.79 -10.32 -29.71
C ARG A 226 -2.07 -11.16 -30.76
N ASP A 227 -2.35 -10.89 -32.01
CA ASP A 227 -1.94 -11.70 -33.18
C ASP A 227 -0.81 -11.05 -34.01
N ASN A 228 -0.07 -10.08 -33.47
CA ASN A 228 1.00 -9.39 -34.19
C ASN A 228 2.39 -9.54 -33.51
N ALA A 229 3.45 -9.53 -34.29
CA ALA A 229 4.81 -9.77 -33.81
C ALA A 229 5.40 -8.67 -32.91
N ASN A 230 4.81 -7.47 -32.88
CA ASN A 230 5.34 -6.30 -32.16
C ASN A 230 4.58 -6.00 -30.84
N TRP A 231 3.55 -6.76 -30.52
CA TRP A 231 2.68 -6.50 -29.39
C TRP A 231 3.41 -6.41 -28.03
N THR A 232 4.48 -7.19 -27.83
CA THR A 232 5.26 -7.18 -26.58
C THR A 232 5.96 -5.85 -26.37
N GLY A 233 6.60 -5.33 -27.43
CA GLY A 233 7.26 -4.01 -27.39
C GLY A 233 6.27 -2.88 -27.12
N ASP A 234 5.11 -2.91 -27.76
CA ASP A 234 4.05 -1.91 -27.56
C ASP A 234 3.53 -1.96 -26.12
N MET A 235 3.23 -3.14 -25.60
CA MET A 235 2.72 -3.34 -24.23
C MET A 235 3.73 -2.87 -23.18
N ILE A 236 5.01 -3.16 -23.37
CA ILE A 236 6.08 -2.67 -22.48
C ILE A 236 6.19 -1.15 -22.59
N SER A 237 6.25 -0.60 -23.80
CA SER A 237 6.36 0.86 -24.02
C SER A 237 5.21 1.60 -23.40
N GLU A 238 3.96 1.14 -23.60
CA GLU A 238 2.77 1.71 -22.96
C GLU A 238 2.87 1.70 -21.43
N SER A 239 3.29 0.57 -20.85
CA SER A 239 3.38 0.42 -19.39
C SER A 239 4.46 1.29 -18.77
N VAL A 240 5.67 1.34 -19.36
CA VAL A 240 6.80 2.09 -18.78
C VAL A 240 6.67 3.61 -18.92
N THR A 241 5.87 4.08 -19.88
CA THR A 241 5.59 5.51 -20.10
C THR A 241 4.30 5.98 -19.45
N ALA A 242 3.46 5.07 -18.97
CA ALA A 242 2.16 5.38 -18.41
C ALA A 242 2.28 6.22 -17.12
N ARG A 243 1.42 7.24 -16.99
CA ARG A 243 1.21 7.97 -15.74
C ARG A 243 0.20 7.29 -14.81
N GLN A 244 -0.61 6.41 -15.39
CA GLN A 244 -1.60 5.58 -14.67
C GLN A 244 -1.69 4.24 -15.40
N LEU A 245 -1.62 3.14 -14.65
CA LEU A 245 -1.64 1.80 -15.21
C LEU A 245 -3.08 1.29 -15.39
N THR A 246 -3.30 0.58 -16.47
CA THR A 246 -4.45 -0.30 -16.66
C THR A 246 -4.17 -1.67 -16.01
N SER A 247 -5.14 -2.58 -15.97
CA SER A 247 -4.93 -3.95 -15.48
C SER A 247 -3.76 -4.65 -16.19
N VAL A 248 -3.68 -4.50 -17.51
CA VAL A 248 -2.55 -5.01 -18.32
C VAL A 248 -1.24 -4.34 -17.94
N GLY A 249 -1.27 -3.03 -17.67
CA GLY A 249 -0.10 -2.28 -17.19
C GLY A 249 0.43 -2.81 -15.86
N TYR A 250 -0.43 -3.15 -14.91
CA TYR A 250 -0.04 -3.81 -13.65
C TYR A 250 0.60 -5.18 -13.90
N ALA A 251 0.00 -6.01 -14.76
CA ALA A 251 0.54 -7.32 -15.09
C ALA A 251 1.89 -7.23 -15.80
N THR A 252 2.04 -6.28 -16.75
CA THR A 252 3.31 -6.01 -17.43
C THR A 252 4.39 -5.52 -16.46
N SER A 253 4.02 -4.60 -15.57
CA SER A 253 4.93 -4.06 -14.54
C SER A 253 5.42 -5.15 -13.58
N TRP A 254 4.51 -6.06 -13.17
CA TRP A 254 4.89 -7.24 -12.41
C TRP A 254 5.87 -8.12 -13.18
N GLY A 255 5.58 -8.42 -14.45
CA GLY A 255 6.47 -9.25 -15.30
C GLY A 255 7.86 -8.64 -15.44
N LEU A 256 7.95 -7.34 -15.72
CA LEU A 256 9.22 -6.61 -15.82
C LEU A 256 10.01 -6.58 -14.50
N THR A 257 9.34 -6.60 -13.37
CA THR A 257 9.99 -6.60 -12.04
C THR A 257 10.40 -8.01 -11.61
N HIS A 258 9.67 -9.04 -12.08
CA HIS A 258 9.91 -10.44 -11.74
C HIS A 258 11.11 -11.02 -12.49
N TYR A 259 11.37 -10.56 -13.71
CA TYR A 259 12.48 -10.99 -14.57
C TYR A 259 13.66 -10.02 -14.53
#